data_3d41c750f02ca64cf9de3410a76ef3c2
#
_entry.id   3d41c750f02ca64cf9de3410a76ef3c2
#
_cell.length_a   1.000
_cell.length_b   1.000
_cell.length_c   1.000
_cell.angle_alpha   90.00
_cell.angle_beta   90.00
_cell.angle_gamma   90.00
#
_symmetry.space_group_name_H-M   'P 1'
#
loop_
_entity.id
_entity.type
_entity.pdbx_description
1 polymer ?
#
loop_
_entity_poly.entity_id
_entity_poly.type
_entity_poly.pdbx_seq_one_letter_code
_entity_poly.pdbx_strand_id
1 'polypeptide(L)'
;EPETRVDAKGKKILVLTDSNDSDTNLGKMIARFKQSFASEIEVIDLNDVDIRGACLGCMRCGYDYNCVYQDGFASFYNQRVRTADMIVFAGTVKGRYLSSMWKIFYDRAYFWNHTPSLAGKQLGYIISGPLRQNSNLIQILEASSTARQYANHVDIITDECEDSAEIDALLQSFAHRLVVCAEKGYLKPQNFLAVGGHKVFRDDIWGRLR
;
A
#
# COMPACT_ATOMS: atom_id res chain seq x y z
N GLU A 1 -15.43 -26.82 -6.81
CA GLU A 1 -16.29 -25.86 -7.54
C GLU A 1 -15.40 -24.83 -8.20
N PRO A 2 -15.75 -24.35 -9.42
CA PRO A 2 -14.97 -23.30 -10.03
C PRO A 2 -15.02 -22.07 -9.14
N GLU A 3 -13.85 -21.58 -8.73
CA GLU A 3 -13.73 -20.35 -7.93
C GLU A 3 -14.37 -19.20 -8.68
N THR A 4 -15.36 -18.58 -8.08
CA THR A 4 -16.02 -17.39 -8.66
C THR A 4 -15.05 -16.23 -8.59
N ARG A 5 -14.54 -15.78 -9.74
CA ARG A 5 -13.67 -14.62 -9.83
C ARG A 5 -14.42 -13.35 -9.43
N VAL A 6 -13.72 -12.47 -8.73
CA VAL A 6 -14.26 -11.21 -8.22
C VAL A 6 -14.33 -10.18 -9.36
N ASP A 7 -15.52 -9.63 -9.59
CA ASP A 7 -15.70 -8.50 -10.49
C ASP A 7 -15.31 -7.19 -9.76
N ALA A 8 -14.37 -6.45 -10.30
CA ALA A 8 -13.88 -5.19 -9.72
C ALA A 8 -14.90 -4.04 -9.79
N LYS A 9 -16.07 -4.23 -10.43
CA LYS A 9 -17.15 -3.23 -10.55
C LYS A 9 -16.69 -1.87 -11.11
N GLY A 10 -15.78 -1.92 -12.07
CA GLY A 10 -15.22 -0.73 -12.69
C GLY A 10 -14.23 0.04 -11.84
N LYS A 11 -13.87 -0.48 -10.65
CA LYS A 11 -12.85 0.11 -9.78
C LYS A 11 -11.45 -0.23 -10.26
N LYS A 12 -10.53 0.72 -10.12
CA LYS A 12 -9.13 0.56 -10.47
C LYS A 12 -8.36 -0.10 -9.33
N ILE A 13 -7.73 -1.23 -9.63
CA ILE A 13 -6.88 -1.96 -8.70
C ILE A 13 -5.43 -1.84 -9.14
N LEU A 14 -4.57 -1.44 -8.22
CA LEU A 14 -3.13 -1.33 -8.42
C LEU A 14 -2.41 -2.20 -7.40
N VAL A 15 -1.56 -3.10 -7.88
CA VAL A 15 -0.58 -3.80 -7.04
C VAL A 15 0.78 -3.15 -7.27
N LEU A 16 1.42 -2.70 -6.20
CA LEU A 16 2.81 -2.26 -6.22
C LEU A 16 3.68 -3.36 -5.61
N THR A 17 4.80 -3.67 -6.26
CA THR A 17 5.76 -4.64 -5.75
C THR A 17 7.19 -4.11 -5.89
N ASP A 18 8.13 -4.73 -5.21
CA ASP A 18 9.58 -4.49 -5.35
C ASP A 18 10.32 -5.68 -5.93
N SER A 19 9.57 -6.63 -6.53
CA SER A 19 10.14 -7.81 -7.19
C SER A 19 9.18 -8.39 -8.21
N ASN A 20 9.69 -8.61 -9.43
CA ASN A 20 9.01 -9.31 -10.53
C ASN A 20 9.34 -10.80 -10.59
N ASP A 21 10.08 -11.36 -9.64
CA ASP A 21 10.50 -12.75 -9.65
C ASP A 21 9.32 -13.68 -9.35
N SER A 22 8.79 -14.30 -10.40
CA SER A 22 7.63 -15.22 -10.35
C SER A 22 7.91 -16.52 -9.57
N ASP A 23 9.17 -16.89 -9.36
CA ASP A 23 9.53 -18.13 -8.69
C ASP A 23 9.52 -18.00 -7.17
N THR A 24 9.52 -16.77 -6.67
CA THR A 24 9.41 -16.49 -5.24
C THR A 24 7.99 -16.69 -4.71
N ASN A 25 7.86 -16.89 -3.40
CA ASN A 25 6.54 -16.94 -2.75
C ASN A 25 5.76 -15.65 -3.00
N LEU A 26 6.40 -14.49 -2.91
CA LEU A 26 5.76 -13.20 -3.20
C LEU A 26 5.19 -13.17 -4.61
N GLY A 27 5.99 -13.55 -5.62
CA GLY A 27 5.54 -13.60 -7.02
C GLY A 27 4.35 -14.53 -7.22
N LYS A 28 4.37 -15.73 -6.61
CA LYS A 28 3.25 -16.68 -6.64
C LYS A 28 2.00 -16.11 -5.98
N MET A 29 2.12 -15.46 -4.83
CA MET A 29 0.99 -14.81 -4.15
C MET A 29 0.40 -13.67 -5.00
N ILE A 30 1.22 -12.84 -5.64
CA ILE A 30 0.76 -11.79 -6.55
C ILE A 30 0.03 -12.41 -7.75
N ALA A 31 0.59 -13.47 -8.36
CA ALA A 31 -0.04 -14.15 -9.48
C ALA A 31 -1.41 -14.74 -9.09
N ARG A 32 -1.50 -15.37 -7.92
CA ARG A 32 -2.75 -15.92 -7.39
C ARG A 32 -3.77 -14.83 -7.08
N PHE A 33 -3.34 -13.73 -6.47
CA PHE A 33 -4.21 -12.56 -6.23
C PHE A 33 -4.77 -11.99 -7.54
N LYS A 34 -3.95 -11.86 -8.60
CA LYS A 34 -4.43 -11.46 -9.93
C LYS A 34 -5.51 -12.38 -10.47
N GLN A 35 -5.31 -13.70 -10.34
CA GLN A 35 -6.25 -14.72 -10.82
C GLN A 35 -7.59 -14.66 -10.08
N SER A 36 -7.64 -14.08 -8.89
CA SER A 36 -8.88 -13.90 -8.12
C SER A 36 -9.85 -12.91 -8.77
N PHE A 37 -9.42 -12.12 -9.74
CA PHE A 37 -10.28 -11.14 -10.43
C PHE A 37 -10.75 -11.63 -11.81
N ALA A 38 -11.94 -11.19 -12.19
CA ALA A 38 -12.52 -11.49 -13.51
C ALA A 38 -11.87 -10.69 -14.63
N SER A 39 -11.33 -9.51 -14.33
CA SER A 39 -10.59 -8.64 -15.24
C SER A 39 -9.12 -8.55 -14.86
N GLU A 40 -8.28 -8.16 -15.80
CA GLU A 40 -6.88 -7.90 -15.53
C GLU A 40 -6.71 -6.71 -14.58
N ILE A 41 -5.79 -6.85 -13.61
CA ILE A 41 -5.42 -5.78 -12.68
C ILE A 41 -3.99 -5.33 -12.94
N GLU A 42 -3.71 -4.06 -12.67
CA GLU A 42 -2.39 -3.47 -12.91
C GLU A 42 -1.41 -3.89 -11.81
N VAL A 43 -0.23 -4.38 -12.22
CA VAL A 43 0.89 -4.66 -11.31
C VAL A 43 2.10 -3.87 -11.78
N ILE A 44 2.70 -3.10 -10.89
CA ILE A 44 3.89 -2.27 -11.18
C ILE A 44 5.02 -2.66 -10.22
N ASP A 45 6.17 -3.02 -10.78
CA ASP A 45 7.41 -3.14 -10.01
C ASP A 45 8.01 -1.76 -9.81
N LEU A 46 8.30 -1.40 -8.57
CA LEU A 46 8.93 -0.14 -8.22
C LEU A 46 10.35 0.01 -8.79
N ASN A 47 11.01 -1.12 -9.13
CA ASN A 47 12.31 -1.09 -9.77
C ASN A 47 12.24 -0.64 -11.24
N ASP A 48 11.07 -0.73 -11.88
CA ASP A 48 10.85 -0.26 -13.25
C ASP A 48 10.46 1.24 -13.29
N VAL A 49 10.24 1.86 -12.14
CA VAL A 49 9.93 3.28 -12.05
C VAL A 49 11.22 4.10 -11.99
N ASP A 50 11.33 5.17 -12.80
CA ASP A 50 12.50 6.07 -12.74
C ASP A 50 12.53 6.81 -11.38
N ILE A 51 13.21 6.20 -10.41
CA ILE A 51 13.43 6.73 -9.06
C ILE A 51 14.93 6.89 -8.84
N ARG A 52 15.44 8.12 -8.93
CA ARG A 52 16.88 8.39 -8.88
C ARG A 52 17.48 8.40 -7.49
N GLY A 53 16.69 8.30 -6.45
CA GLY A 53 17.18 8.25 -5.09
C GLY A 53 16.11 8.41 -4.02
N ALA A 54 16.53 8.23 -2.78
CA ALA A 54 15.70 8.40 -1.60
C ALA A 54 15.40 9.88 -1.32
N CYS A 55 14.39 10.16 -0.50
CA CYS A 55 14.07 11.52 -0.06
C CYS A 55 15.25 12.15 0.67
N LEU A 56 15.63 13.36 0.26
CA LEU A 56 16.75 14.11 0.85
C LEU A 56 16.37 14.89 2.12
N GLY A 57 15.08 14.90 2.49
CA GLY A 57 14.61 15.74 3.61
C GLY A 57 14.74 17.24 3.38
N CYS A 58 14.87 17.68 2.13
CA CYS A 58 15.13 19.09 1.77
C CYS A 58 13.92 20.02 1.94
N MET A 59 12.74 19.50 2.25
CA MET A 59 11.49 20.21 2.46
C MET A 59 10.98 21.06 1.29
N ARG A 60 11.60 20.98 0.10
CA ARG A 60 11.19 21.72 -1.09
C ARG A 60 9.71 21.54 -1.43
N CYS A 61 9.24 20.29 -1.35
CA CYS A 61 7.84 19.95 -1.63
C CYS A 61 6.82 20.56 -0.66
N GLY A 62 7.27 21.09 0.47
CA GLY A 62 6.40 21.78 1.44
C GLY A 62 5.76 23.06 0.91
N TYR A 63 6.27 23.62 -0.19
CA TYR A 63 5.78 24.88 -0.78
C TYR A 63 4.79 24.65 -1.93
N ASP A 64 5.08 23.66 -2.80
CA ASP A 64 4.38 23.53 -4.07
C ASP A 64 4.08 22.07 -4.47
N TYR A 65 4.27 21.12 -3.55
CA TYR A 65 4.13 19.69 -3.78
C TYR A 65 5.04 19.12 -4.89
N ASN A 66 6.12 19.83 -5.22
CA ASN A 66 7.10 19.39 -6.21
C ASN A 66 8.37 18.89 -5.53
N CYS A 67 8.77 17.66 -5.88
CA CYS A 67 10.03 17.10 -5.40
C CYS A 67 11.21 17.81 -6.07
N VAL A 68 12.33 17.93 -5.35
CA VAL A 68 13.60 18.42 -5.91
C VAL A 68 14.11 17.51 -7.04
N TYR A 69 13.81 16.22 -6.99
CA TYR A 69 14.13 15.28 -8.06
C TYR A 69 13.24 15.53 -9.28
N GLN A 70 13.88 15.64 -10.43
CA GLN A 70 13.24 15.68 -11.74
C GLN A 70 13.31 14.28 -12.38
N ASP A 71 12.63 13.31 -11.74
CA ASP A 71 12.55 11.92 -12.16
C ASP A 71 11.09 11.49 -12.38
N GLY A 72 10.89 10.22 -12.73
CA GLY A 72 9.56 9.67 -13.02
C GLY A 72 8.65 9.50 -11.81
N PHE A 73 9.15 9.59 -10.57
CA PHE A 73 8.39 9.22 -9.37
C PHE A 73 7.11 10.05 -9.16
N ALA A 74 7.19 11.37 -9.24
CA ALA A 74 6.05 12.24 -8.98
C ALA A 74 4.93 12.00 -10.02
N SER A 75 5.29 11.84 -11.29
CA SER A 75 4.35 11.51 -12.37
C SER A 75 3.69 10.16 -12.14
N PHE A 76 4.49 9.12 -11.88
CA PHE A 76 4.01 7.78 -11.52
C PHE A 76 3.03 7.82 -10.35
N TYR A 77 3.40 8.45 -9.25
CA TYR A 77 2.57 8.53 -8.06
C TYR A 77 1.23 9.21 -8.35
N ASN A 78 1.26 10.34 -9.04
CA ASN A 78 0.05 11.10 -9.36
C ASN A 78 -0.87 10.38 -10.36
N GLN A 79 -0.29 9.73 -11.38
CA GLN A 79 -1.07 9.13 -12.47
C GLN A 79 -1.51 7.69 -12.20
N ARG A 80 -0.78 6.94 -11.37
CA ARG A 80 -1.08 5.53 -11.06
C ARG A 80 -1.56 5.35 -9.63
N VAL A 81 -0.78 5.76 -8.65
CA VAL A 81 -1.09 5.50 -7.24
C VAL A 81 -2.32 6.30 -6.79
N ARG A 82 -2.35 7.60 -7.07
CA ARG A 82 -3.48 8.44 -6.66
C ARG A 82 -4.77 8.21 -7.41
N THR A 83 -4.72 7.64 -8.59
CA THR A 83 -5.93 7.37 -9.39
C THR A 83 -6.54 6.00 -9.14
N ALA A 84 -5.82 5.09 -8.49
CA ALA A 84 -6.35 3.79 -8.11
C ALA A 84 -7.38 3.92 -6.97
N ASP A 85 -8.43 3.10 -6.98
CA ASP A 85 -9.42 3.01 -5.90
C ASP A 85 -8.95 2.05 -4.79
N MET A 86 -8.26 1.00 -5.20
CA MET A 86 -7.71 -0.04 -4.34
C MET A 86 -6.23 -0.20 -4.62
N ILE A 87 -5.40 -0.24 -3.58
CA ILE A 87 -3.95 -0.38 -3.71
C ILE A 87 -3.46 -1.50 -2.81
N VAL A 88 -2.73 -2.44 -3.38
CA VAL A 88 -2.07 -3.53 -2.66
C VAL A 88 -0.56 -3.33 -2.73
N PHE A 89 0.07 -3.26 -1.57
CA PHE A 89 1.51 -3.17 -1.42
C PHE A 89 2.08 -4.58 -1.19
N ALA A 90 2.84 -5.09 -2.14
CA ALA A 90 3.36 -6.45 -2.11
C ALA A 90 4.88 -6.45 -1.93
N GLY A 91 5.38 -7.05 -0.83
CA GLY A 91 6.80 -7.03 -0.51
C GLY A 91 7.26 -8.19 0.34
N THR A 92 8.58 -8.35 0.45
CA THR A 92 9.21 -9.38 1.28
C THR A 92 9.84 -8.75 2.51
N VAL A 93 9.68 -9.39 3.67
CA VAL A 93 10.35 -8.98 4.92
C VAL A 93 11.86 -9.08 4.76
N LYS A 94 12.56 -7.98 4.98
CA LYS A 94 14.02 -7.88 4.98
C LYS A 94 14.48 -7.35 6.33
N GLY A 95 14.90 -8.24 7.20
CA GLY A 95 15.24 -7.89 8.58
C GLY A 95 14.03 -7.37 9.36
N ARG A 96 14.02 -6.08 9.71
CA ARG A 96 12.94 -5.46 10.51
C ARG A 96 11.93 -4.63 9.70
N TYR A 97 12.09 -4.60 8.38
CA TYR A 97 11.23 -3.84 7.47
C TYR A 97 11.05 -4.61 6.16
N LEU A 98 10.48 -3.99 5.14
CA LEU A 98 10.52 -4.44 3.76
C LEU A 98 11.85 -4.04 3.11
N SER A 99 12.00 -4.20 1.80
CA SER A 99 13.22 -3.79 1.10
C SER A 99 13.49 -2.27 1.18
N SER A 100 14.70 -1.86 0.82
CA SER A 100 15.07 -0.45 0.70
C SER A 100 14.22 0.29 -0.32
N MET A 101 13.75 -0.37 -1.38
CA MET A 101 12.86 0.23 -2.38
C MET A 101 11.54 0.67 -1.75
N TRP A 102 10.96 -0.11 -0.85
CA TRP A 102 9.78 0.29 -0.09
C TRP A 102 10.03 1.50 0.80
N LYS A 103 11.20 1.56 1.43
CA LYS A 103 11.56 2.74 2.23
C LYS A 103 11.69 3.98 1.34
N ILE A 104 12.33 3.85 0.18
CA ILE A 104 12.43 4.93 -0.81
C ILE A 104 11.04 5.38 -1.26
N PHE A 105 10.16 4.45 -1.64
CA PHE A 105 8.80 4.76 -2.06
C PHE A 105 8.03 5.56 -1.00
N TYR A 106 8.00 5.10 0.25
CA TYR A 106 7.27 5.79 1.32
C TYR A 106 7.86 7.16 1.65
N ASP A 107 9.18 7.29 1.65
CA ASP A 107 9.82 8.58 1.89
C ASP A 107 9.61 9.56 0.73
N ARG A 108 9.68 9.07 -0.51
CA ARG A 108 9.43 9.88 -1.70
C ARG A 108 7.97 10.29 -1.83
N ALA A 109 7.02 9.45 -1.41
CA ALA A 109 5.60 9.80 -1.36
C ALA A 109 5.31 10.99 -0.43
N TYR A 110 6.26 11.36 0.43
CA TYR A 110 6.18 12.54 1.28
C TYR A 110 6.15 13.87 0.50
N PHE A 111 6.39 13.88 -0.82
CA PHE A 111 6.25 15.09 -1.61
C PHE A 111 4.83 15.68 -1.61
N TRP A 112 3.82 14.90 -1.23
CA TRP A 112 2.48 15.37 -0.89
C TRP A 112 2.42 16.01 0.50
N ASN A 113 3.56 16.15 1.17
CA ASN A 113 3.69 16.72 2.49
C ASN A 113 2.77 16.01 3.50
N HIS A 114 2.02 16.74 4.29
CA HIS A 114 1.06 16.18 5.25
C HIS A 114 -0.35 16.03 4.69
N THR A 115 -0.53 16.21 3.40
CA THR A 115 -1.83 16.03 2.75
C THR A 115 -2.10 14.54 2.49
N PRO A 116 -3.19 13.98 2.98
CA PRO A 116 -3.52 12.58 2.78
C PRO A 116 -3.94 12.33 1.32
N SER A 117 -3.00 11.89 0.51
CA SER A 117 -3.17 11.69 -0.95
C SER A 117 -3.98 10.46 -1.33
N LEU A 118 -4.21 9.55 -0.37
CA LEU A 118 -4.93 8.29 -0.56
C LEU A 118 -6.21 8.21 0.28
N ALA A 119 -6.73 9.35 0.74
CA ALA A 119 -7.93 9.39 1.59
C ALA A 119 -9.13 8.68 0.91
N GLY A 120 -9.82 7.85 1.69
CA GLY A 120 -11.00 7.11 1.23
C GLY A 120 -10.71 5.85 0.42
N LYS A 121 -9.45 5.58 0.05
CA LYS A 121 -9.06 4.40 -0.73
C LYS A 121 -8.98 3.15 0.13
N GLN A 122 -9.03 1.99 -0.53
CA GLN A 122 -8.86 0.69 0.11
C GLN A 122 -7.39 0.25 -0.04
N LEU A 123 -6.70 0.09 1.06
CA LEU A 123 -5.30 -0.32 1.09
C LEU A 123 -5.16 -1.69 1.75
N GLY A 124 -4.26 -2.51 1.22
CA GLY A 124 -3.90 -3.78 1.81
C GLY A 124 -2.50 -4.23 1.44
N TYR A 125 -2.10 -5.36 1.99
CA TYR A 125 -0.73 -5.84 1.87
C TYR A 125 -0.68 -7.32 1.54
N ILE A 126 0.29 -7.70 0.70
CA ILE A 126 0.71 -9.09 0.47
C ILE A 126 2.18 -9.16 0.88
N ILE A 127 2.48 -9.84 1.98
CA ILE A 127 3.80 -9.84 2.58
C ILE A 127 4.33 -11.27 2.67
N SER A 128 5.46 -11.52 2.02
CA SER A 128 6.20 -12.78 2.15
C SER A 128 7.26 -12.69 3.23
N GLY A 129 7.39 -13.75 4.03
CA GLY A 129 8.37 -13.88 5.09
C GLY A 129 7.80 -13.68 6.51
N PRO A 130 8.64 -13.72 7.55
CA PRO A 130 8.24 -13.90 8.95
C PRO A 130 7.68 -12.60 9.57
N LEU A 131 6.52 -12.15 9.12
CA LEU A 131 5.90 -10.90 9.55
C LEU A 131 5.49 -10.96 11.04
N ARG A 132 4.97 -12.10 11.54
CA ARG A 132 4.55 -12.25 12.95
C ARG A 132 5.70 -12.06 13.93
N GLN A 133 6.94 -12.31 13.51
CA GLN A 133 8.13 -12.03 14.30
C GLN A 133 8.49 -10.55 14.37
N ASN A 134 7.81 -9.71 13.59
CA ASN A 134 8.05 -8.28 13.43
C ASN A 134 6.80 -7.45 13.78
N SER A 135 6.33 -7.53 15.01
CA SER A 135 5.11 -6.82 15.46
C SER A 135 5.13 -5.31 15.16
N ASN A 136 6.30 -4.68 15.25
CA ASN A 136 6.46 -3.28 14.90
C ASN A 136 6.21 -3.02 13.41
N LEU A 137 6.58 -3.95 12.53
CA LEU A 137 6.30 -3.81 11.09
C LEU A 137 4.81 -3.86 10.81
N ILE A 138 4.07 -4.77 11.43
CA ILE A 138 2.60 -4.83 11.32
C ILE A 138 1.98 -3.48 11.70
N GLN A 139 2.39 -2.92 12.84
CA GLN A 139 1.89 -1.62 13.30
C GLN A 139 2.24 -0.48 12.32
N ILE A 140 3.45 -0.48 11.75
CA ILE A 140 3.88 0.52 10.76
C ILE A 140 3.02 0.43 9.50
N LEU A 141 2.77 -0.77 8.96
CA LEU A 141 1.95 -0.97 7.76
C LEU A 141 0.51 -0.49 7.99
N GLU A 142 -0.08 -0.87 9.12
CA GLU A 142 -1.43 -0.43 9.50
C GLU A 142 -1.51 1.09 9.70
N ALA A 143 -0.56 1.68 10.44
CA ALA A 143 -0.50 3.11 10.69
C ALA A 143 -0.25 3.92 9.41
N SER A 144 0.55 3.41 8.48
CA SER A 144 0.80 4.06 7.18
C SER A 144 -0.48 4.22 6.37
N SER A 145 -1.38 3.24 6.43
CA SER A 145 -2.67 3.30 5.75
C SER A 145 -3.66 4.22 6.47
N THR A 146 -3.86 4.03 7.77
CA THR A 146 -4.94 4.66 8.54
C THR A 146 -4.56 6.05 9.05
N ALA A 147 -3.45 6.17 9.75
CA ALA A 147 -3.05 7.42 10.39
C ALA A 147 -2.50 8.43 9.40
N ARG A 148 -1.67 7.99 8.45
CA ARG A 148 -1.01 8.89 7.51
C ARG A 148 -1.88 9.26 6.32
N GLN A 149 -2.66 8.30 5.79
CA GLN A 149 -3.36 8.48 4.53
C GLN A 149 -4.87 8.64 4.67
N TYR A 150 -5.46 8.44 5.84
CA TYR A 150 -6.92 8.42 6.01
C TYR A 150 -7.62 7.42 5.07
N ALA A 151 -6.91 6.35 4.76
CA ALA A 151 -7.40 5.26 3.94
C ALA A 151 -7.93 4.12 4.81
N ASN A 152 -8.67 3.21 4.21
CA ASN A 152 -9.06 1.99 4.88
C ASN A 152 -7.94 0.95 4.78
N HIS A 153 -7.48 0.45 5.91
CA HIS A 153 -6.63 -0.73 5.96
C HIS A 153 -7.51 -1.98 5.94
N VAL A 154 -7.54 -2.69 4.82
CA VAL A 154 -8.40 -3.86 4.64
C VAL A 154 -7.81 -5.07 5.32
N ASP A 155 -6.59 -5.49 4.94
CA ASP A 155 -5.91 -6.64 5.51
C ASP A 155 -4.42 -6.73 5.14
N ILE A 156 -3.72 -7.66 5.78
CA ILE A 156 -2.37 -8.11 5.44
C ILE A 156 -2.40 -9.62 5.23
N ILE A 157 -2.11 -10.09 4.02
CA ILE A 157 -2.01 -11.53 3.71
C ILE A 157 -0.53 -11.93 3.70
N THR A 158 -0.21 -13.04 4.37
CA THR A 158 1.15 -13.57 4.47
C THR A 158 1.24 -15.04 4.06
N ASP A 159 2.45 -15.51 3.78
CA ASP A 159 2.76 -16.91 3.50
C ASP A 159 3.18 -17.72 4.75
N GLU A 160 2.93 -17.20 5.96
CA GLU A 160 3.43 -17.80 7.21
C GLU A 160 2.66 -19.09 7.63
N CYS A 161 1.49 -19.36 7.06
CA CYS A 161 0.77 -20.61 7.33
C CYS A 161 1.35 -21.81 6.59
N GLU A 162 2.22 -21.58 5.59
CA GLU A 162 2.90 -22.60 4.77
C GLU A 162 1.95 -23.56 4.00
N ASP A 163 0.64 -23.39 4.08
CA ASP A 163 -0.37 -24.14 3.31
C ASP A 163 -0.81 -23.31 2.10
N SER A 164 -0.46 -23.77 0.92
CA SER A 164 -0.76 -23.07 -0.33
C SER A 164 -2.27 -22.90 -0.58
N ALA A 165 -3.08 -23.89 -0.19
CA ALA A 165 -4.52 -23.81 -0.39
C ALA A 165 -5.17 -22.81 0.57
N GLU A 166 -4.67 -22.73 1.80
CA GLU A 166 -5.09 -21.70 2.76
C GLU A 166 -4.68 -20.30 2.29
N ILE A 167 -3.44 -20.12 1.81
CA ILE A 167 -2.97 -18.84 1.27
C ILE A 167 -3.85 -18.42 0.08
N ASP A 168 -4.17 -19.33 -0.82
CA ASP A 168 -5.03 -19.08 -1.97
C ASP A 168 -6.43 -18.61 -1.55
N ALA A 169 -7.04 -19.29 -0.57
CA ALA A 169 -8.33 -18.90 -0.03
C ALA A 169 -8.30 -17.52 0.65
N LEU A 170 -7.24 -17.22 1.38
CA LEU A 170 -7.03 -15.90 2.01
C LEU A 170 -6.89 -14.80 0.96
N LEU A 171 -6.13 -15.01 -0.11
CA LEU A 171 -5.94 -14.05 -1.19
C LEU A 171 -7.25 -13.79 -1.93
N GLN A 172 -8.05 -14.83 -2.19
CA GLN A 172 -9.36 -14.68 -2.82
C GLN A 172 -10.34 -13.92 -1.92
N SER A 173 -10.41 -14.29 -0.63
CA SER A 173 -11.20 -13.56 0.35
C SER A 173 -10.79 -12.10 0.48
N PHE A 174 -9.49 -11.82 0.42
CA PHE A 174 -8.94 -10.48 0.44
C PHE A 174 -9.36 -9.67 -0.79
N ALA A 175 -9.28 -10.25 -1.99
CA ALA A 175 -9.75 -9.63 -3.22
C ALA A 175 -11.24 -9.23 -3.13
N HIS A 176 -12.08 -10.14 -2.63
CA HIS A 176 -13.50 -9.87 -2.42
C HIS A 176 -13.72 -8.72 -1.42
N ARG A 177 -13.04 -8.74 -0.27
CA ARG A 177 -13.17 -7.68 0.75
C ARG A 177 -12.73 -6.31 0.24
N LEU A 178 -11.65 -6.24 -0.54
CA LEU A 178 -11.21 -4.98 -1.16
C LEU A 178 -12.32 -4.38 -2.01
N VAL A 179 -12.95 -5.17 -2.88
CA VAL A 179 -14.02 -4.69 -3.76
C VAL A 179 -15.25 -4.28 -2.96
N VAL A 180 -15.70 -5.12 -2.00
CA VAL A 180 -16.87 -4.79 -1.17
C VAL A 180 -16.66 -3.51 -0.36
N CYS A 181 -15.47 -3.31 0.21
CA CYS A 181 -15.14 -2.09 0.93
C CYS A 181 -15.12 -0.87 -0.02
N ALA A 182 -14.59 -1.02 -1.23
CA ALA A 182 -14.54 0.05 -2.23
C ALA A 182 -15.94 0.43 -2.73
N GLU A 183 -16.81 -0.56 -3.00
CA GLU A 183 -18.20 -0.31 -3.42
C GLU A 183 -19.00 0.42 -2.34
N LYS A 184 -18.82 0.05 -1.07
CA LYS A 184 -19.54 0.63 0.06
C LYS A 184 -18.92 1.92 0.57
N GLY A 185 -17.76 2.33 0.08
CA GLY A 185 -16.99 3.45 0.64
C GLY A 185 -16.65 3.22 2.13
N TYR A 186 -16.44 1.95 2.51
CA TYR A 186 -16.21 1.59 3.91
C TYR A 186 -14.85 2.06 4.39
N LEU A 187 -14.86 2.75 5.53
CA LEU A 187 -13.64 3.13 6.27
C LEU A 187 -13.74 2.55 7.68
N LYS A 188 -12.79 1.70 8.03
CA LYS A 188 -12.67 1.13 9.37
C LYS A 188 -12.48 2.26 10.39
N PRO A 189 -13.14 2.20 11.56
CA PRO A 189 -12.86 3.15 12.65
C PRO A 189 -11.38 3.19 13.00
N GLN A 190 -10.88 4.40 13.25
CA GLN A 190 -9.48 4.60 13.57
C GLN A 190 -9.10 3.91 14.88
N ASN A 191 -7.96 3.24 14.88
CA ASN A 191 -7.37 2.69 16.09
C ASN A 191 -6.65 3.76 16.92
N PHE A 192 -6.13 3.38 18.08
CA PHE A 192 -5.43 4.29 18.99
C PHE A 192 -4.23 4.99 18.32
N LEU A 193 -3.45 4.28 17.50
CA LEU A 193 -2.29 4.85 16.81
C LEU A 193 -2.71 5.93 15.80
N ALA A 194 -3.76 5.69 15.04
CA ALA A 194 -4.29 6.65 14.08
C ALA A 194 -4.83 7.90 14.78
N VAL A 195 -5.64 7.74 15.83
CA VAL A 195 -6.17 8.86 16.63
C VAL A 195 -5.03 9.66 17.27
N GLY A 196 -4.02 8.98 17.85
CA GLY A 196 -2.85 9.64 18.44
C GLY A 196 -2.04 10.41 17.41
N GLY A 197 -1.79 9.83 16.24
CA GLY A 197 -1.10 10.50 15.14
C GLY A 197 -1.83 11.75 14.67
N HIS A 198 -3.15 11.69 14.47
CA HIS A 198 -3.97 12.85 14.08
C HIS A 198 -3.96 13.94 15.13
N LYS A 199 -3.96 13.57 16.41
CA LYS A 199 -3.88 14.55 17.51
C LYS A 199 -2.56 15.32 17.46
N VAL A 200 -1.44 14.64 17.22
CA VAL A 200 -0.12 15.30 17.07
C VAL A 200 -0.13 16.27 15.88
N PHE A 201 -0.64 15.84 14.72
CA PHE A 201 -0.77 16.73 13.56
C PHE A 201 -1.64 17.95 13.84
N ARG A 202 -2.78 17.76 14.49
CA ARG A 202 -3.68 18.84 14.86
C ARG A 202 -3.02 19.85 15.80
N ASP A 203 -2.36 19.36 16.83
CA ASP A 203 -1.87 20.21 17.91
C ASP A 203 -0.50 20.84 17.58
N ASP A 204 0.40 20.06 16.97
CA ASP A 204 1.78 20.50 16.73
C ASP A 204 2.04 21.09 15.34
N ILE A 205 1.28 20.70 14.33
CA ILE A 205 1.51 21.16 12.96
C ILE A 205 0.44 22.16 12.57
N TRP A 206 -0.82 21.75 12.50
CA TRP A 206 -1.88 22.64 12.03
C TRP A 206 -2.19 23.78 13.02
N GLY A 207 -2.03 23.53 14.30
CA GLY A 207 -2.23 24.53 15.34
C GLY A 207 -1.19 25.66 15.29
N ARG A 208 0.02 25.41 14.74
CA ARG A 208 1.09 26.40 14.62
C ARG A 208 1.11 27.15 13.29
N LEU A 209 0.29 26.76 12.34
CA LEU A 209 0.14 27.42 11.03
C LEU A 209 -0.84 28.61 11.05
N ARG A 210 -1.31 29.00 12.24
CA ARG A 210 -2.23 30.14 12.43
C ARG A 210 -1.51 31.40 12.79
#